data_16c4ba33f19a6834dfa6f53a66b9bf7e
#
_entry.id   16c4ba33f19a6834dfa6f53a66b9bf7e
#
_cell.length_a   1.000
_cell.length_b   1.000
_cell.length_c   1.000
_cell.angle_alpha   90.00
_cell.angle_beta   90.00
_cell.angle_gamma   90.00
#
_symmetry.space_group_name_H-M   'P 1'
#
loop_
_entity.id
_entity.type
_entity.pdbx_description
1 polymer ?
#
loop_
_entity_poly.entity_id
_entity_poly.type
_entity_poly.pdbx_seq_one_letter_code
_entity_poly.pdbx_strand_id
1 'polypeptide(L)'
;MVYLMYHGVKPIKAFKIMEFVRKGKASKDPETWAEHVKTMQEANIPDWFIGSCQKIKYMFPKAHAAAYVISAFRIAWYKVHMPVYFYASWLSSKATDIDLENMVKGYDAIRARIEDIQVKGFEASNKENGQAESLKVSLEATARGIKFLPVDLYKSDATVWIAKNDTEIYPPFNAIEGLGDTVAKKIVEEREKL
;
A
#
# COMPACT_ATOMS: atom_id res chain seq x y z
N MET A 1 -19.57 1.95 21.66
CA MET A 1 -19.37 1.06 22.83
C MET A 1 -19.57 1.81 24.16
N VAL A 2 -18.79 2.84 24.46
CA VAL A 2 -18.88 3.60 25.73
C VAL A 2 -20.28 4.11 26.02
N TYR A 3 -20.96 4.71 25.04
CA TYR A 3 -22.35 5.19 25.15
C TYR A 3 -23.32 4.09 25.58
N LEU A 4 -23.22 2.89 24.99
CA LEU A 4 -24.06 1.75 25.38
C LEU A 4 -23.80 1.29 26.83
N MET A 5 -22.51 1.28 27.23
CA MET A 5 -22.14 0.92 28.61
C MET A 5 -22.66 1.95 29.62
N TYR A 6 -22.67 3.23 29.25
CA TYR A 6 -23.21 4.30 30.09
C TYR A 6 -24.72 4.14 30.35
N HIS A 7 -25.43 3.53 29.40
CA HIS A 7 -26.84 3.16 29.54
C HIS A 7 -27.07 1.76 30.16
N GLY A 8 -26.04 1.16 30.76
CA GLY A 8 -26.17 -0.12 31.48
C GLY A 8 -26.04 -1.38 30.63
N VAL A 9 -25.72 -1.26 29.34
CA VAL A 9 -25.44 -2.47 28.53
C VAL A 9 -24.12 -3.12 28.97
N LYS A 10 -24.15 -4.42 29.26
CA LYS A 10 -22.95 -5.16 29.68
C LYS A 10 -21.81 -5.00 28.67
N PRO A 11 -20.54 -4.84 29.12
CA PRO A 11 -19.41 -4.55 28.24
C PRO A 11 -19.28 -5.49 27.05
N ILE A 12 -19.43 -6.79 27.24
CA ILE A 12 -19.32 -7.77 26.16
C ILE A 12 -20.45 -7.63 25.12
N LYS A 13 -21.68 -7.30 25.56
CA LYS A 13 -22.79 -7.04 24.64
C LYS A 13 -22.58 -5.73 23.90
N ALA A 14 -22.16 -4.66 24.59
CA ALA A 14 -21.84 -3.38 23.99
C ALA A 14 -20.74 -3.50 22.92
N PHE A 15 -19.71 -4.34 23.18
CA PHE A 15 -18.65 -4.63 22.21
C PHE A 15 -19.21 -5.35 20.99
N LYS A 16 -20.04 -6.40 21.16
CA LYS A 16 -20.66 -7.14 20.05
C LYS A 16 -21.51 -6.23 19.17
N ILE A 17 -22.35 -5.38 19.78
CA ILE A 17 -23.16 -4.40 19.06
C ILE A 17 -22.27 -3.44 18.25
N MET A 18 -21.23 -2.87 18.89
CA MET A 18 -20.30 -1.96 18.23
C MET A 18 -19.60 -2.62 17.03
N GLU A 19 -19.08 -3.85 17.18
CA GLU A 19 -18.44 -4.59 16.09
C GLU A 19 -19.41 -4.92 14.96
N PHE A 20 -20.65 -5.27 15.30
CA PHE A 20 -21.70 -5.56 14.33
C PHE A 20 -22.05 -4.32 13.49
N VAL A 21 -22.27 -3.18 14.15
CA VAL A 21 -22.53 -1.89 13.50
C VAL A 21 -21.32 -1.41 12.69
N ARG A 22 -20.11 -1.50 13.27
CA ARG A 22 -18.87 -1.09 12.59
C ARG A 22 -18.68 -1.77 11.23
N LYS A 23 -19.02 -3.04 11.15
CA LYS A 23 -18.91 -3.86 9.92
C LYS A 23 -20.08 -3.67 8.94
N GLY A 24 -21.04 -2.81 9.26
CA GLY A 24 -22.22 -2.56 8.44
C GLY A 24 -23.17 -3.76 8.34
N LYS A 25 -23.19 -4.62 9.36
CA LYS A 25 -24.04 -5.82 9.36
C LYS A 25 -25.50 -5.51 9.71
N ALA A 26 -25.79 -4.36 10.31
CA ALA A 26 -27.17 -3.98 10.69
C ALA A 26 -28.18 -3.97 9.54
N SER A 27 -27.71 -3.74 8.32
CA SER A 27 -28.54 -3.80 7.09
C SER A 27 -28.49 -5.14 6.35
N LYS A 28 -27.54 -6.03 6.70
CA LYS A 28 -27.27 -7.28 5.98
C LYS A 28 -27.77 -8.53 6.72
N ASP A 29 -27.93 -8.43 8.03
CA ASP A 29 -28.33 -9.52 8.92
C ASP A 29 -29.44 -8.99 9.86
N PRO A 30 -30.71 -9.01 9.38
CA PRO A 30 -31.84 -8.49 10.13
C PRO A 30 -32.15 -9.24 11.43
N GLU A 31 -31.90 -10.56 11.46
CA GLU A 31 -32.19 -11.39 12.64
C GLU A 31 -31.30 -11.03 13.82
N THR A 32 -29.98 -11.05 13.60
CA THR A 32 -29.01 -10.65 14.64
C THR A 32 -29.19 -9.17 15.00
N TRP A 33 -29.56 -8.32 14.02
CA TRP A 33 -29.83 -6.91 14.30
C TRP A 33 -31.03 -6.74 15.24
N ALA A 34 -32.10 -7.48 15.06
CA ALA A 34 -33.28 -7.43 15.94
C ALA A 34 -32.94 -7.78 17.41
N GLU A 35 -32.04 -8.75 17.65
CA GLU A 35 -31.55 -9.06 18.99
C GLU A 35 -30.76 -7.90 19.61
N HIS A 36 -29.92 -7.25 18.80
CA HIS A 36 -29.18 -6.07 19.24
C HIS A 36 -30.09 -4.89 19.52
N VAL A 37 -31.10 -4.65 18.69
CA VAL A 37 -32.11 -3.62 18.92
C VAL A 37 -32.85 -3.85 20.23
N LYS A 38 -33.31 -5.09 20.48
CA LYS A 38 -33.98 -5.47 21.74
C LYS A 38 -33.07 -5.16 22.96
N THR A 39 -31.79 -5.53 22.89
CA THR A 39 -30.82 -5.26 23.95
C THR A 39 -30.66 -3.75 24.20
N MET A 40 -30.67 -2.93 23.14
CA MET A 40 -30.55 -1.47 23.22
C MET A 40 -31.83 -0.85 23.79
N GLN A 41 -33.01 -1.32 23.38
CA GLN A 41 -34.31 -0.87 23.88
C GLN A 41 -34.49 -1.18 25.36
N GLU A 42 -34.12 -2.39 25.80
CA GLU A 42 -34.12 -2.78 27.22
C GLU A 42 -33.22 -1.89 28.09
N ALA A 43 -32.17 -1.28 27.49
CA ALA A 43 -31.28 -0.32 28.13
C ALA A 43 -31.71 1.13 27.94
N ASN A 44 -32.94 1.40 27.47
CA ASN A 44 -33.49 2.73 27.17
C ASN A 44 -32.61 3.56 26.25
N ILE A 45 -31.95 2.93 25.27
CA ILE A 45 -31.21 3.64 24.23
C ILE A 45 -32.22 4.31 23.27
N PRO A 46 -32.07 5.61 22.96
CA PRO A 46 -33.01 6.35 22.12
C PRO A 46 -33.10 5.78 20.70
N ASP A 47 -34.30 5.79 20.10
CA ASP A 47 -34.55 5.28 18.76
C ASP A 47 -33.72 5.98 17.67
N TRP A 48 -33.41 7.26 17.84
CA TRP A 48 -32.57 7.99 16.90
C TRP A 48 -31.15 7.39 16.84
N PHE A 49 -30.61 6.91 17.98
CA PHE A 49 -29.31 6.27 18.03
C PHE A 49 -29.35 4.90 17.34
N ILE A 50 -30.37 4.11 17.61
CA ILE A 50 -30.58 2.79 16.99
C ILE A 50 -30.72 2.96 15.46
N GLY A 51 -31.55 3.90 15.02
CA GLY A 51 -31.73 4.21 13.60
C GLY A 51 -30.46 4.75 12.92
N SER A 52 -29.63 5.49 13.66
CA SER A 52 -28.31 5.93 13.17
C SER A 52 -27.37 4.73 12.97
N CYS A 53 -27.31 3.81 13.94
CA CYS A 53 -26.51 2.59 13.83
C CYS A 53 -26.88 1.73 12.62
N GLN A 54 -28.16 1.64 12.28
CA GLN A 54 -28.66 0.87 11.14
C GLN A 54 -28.21 1.44 9.79
N LYS A 55 -28.00 2.76 9.69
CA LYS A 55 -27.55 3.44 8.46
C LYS A 55 -26.06 3.29 8.18
N ILE A 56 -25.28 2.85 9.17
CA ILE A 56 -23.83 2.72 9.05
C ILE A 56 -23.49 1.53 8.15
N LYS A 57 -22.82 1.81 7.04
CA LYS A 57 -22.30 0.76 6.13
C LYS A 57 -20.92 0.26 6.55
N TYR A 58 -20.09 1.16 7.06
CA TYR A 58 -18.77 0.86 7.62
C TYR A 58 -18.31 2.03 8.48
N MET A 59 -17.72 1.75 9.63
CA MET A 59 -17.22 2.78 10.54
C MET A 59 -15.78 2.51 10.96
N PHE A 60 -14.93 3.51 10.77
CA PHE A 60 -13.58 3.52 11.28
C PHE A 60 -13.48 4.34 12.58
N PRO A 61 -12.71 3.89 13.57
CA PRO A 61 -12.39 4.72 14.73
C PRO A 61 -11.66 6.00 14.31
N LYS A 62 -11.99 7.14 14.91
CA LYS A 62 -11.35 8.43 14.62
C LYS A 62 -9.83 8.36 14.82
N ALA A 63 -9.37 7.71 15.89
CA ALA A 63 -7.94 7.56 16.15
C ALA A 63 -7.21 6.75 15.07
N HIS A 64 -7.84 5.71 14.53
CA HIS A 64 -7.31 4.93 13.41
C HIS A 64 -7.18 5.80 12.15
N ALA A 65 -8.23 6.55 11.78
CA ALA A 65 -8.18 7.45 10.64
C ALA A 65 -7.09 8.52 10.82
N ALA A 66 -6.97 9.12 12.01
CA ALA A 66 -5.93 10.11 12.30
C ALA A 66 -4.52 9.52 12.17
N ALA A 67 -4.27 8.30 12.70
CA ALA A 67 -2.98 7.64 12.62
C ALA A 67 -2.58 7.36 11.16
N TYR A 68 -3.50 6.87 10.32
CA TYR A 68 -3.24 6.63 8.90
C TYR A 68 -2.98 7.93 8.13
N VAL A 69 -3.77 8.97 8.39
CA VAL A 69 -3.57 10.27 7.74
C VAL A 69 -2.21 10.88 8.12
N ILE A 70 -1.83 10.83 9.39
CA ILE A 70 -0.50 11.31 9.83
C ILE A 70 0.61 10.53 9.13
N SER A 71 0.50 9.20 9.03
CA SER A 71 1.48 8.37 8.32
C SER A 71 1.55 8.71 6.83
N ALA A 72 0.39 8.92 6.18
CA ALA A 72 0.31 9.32 4.79
C ALA A 72 0.97 10.68 4.55
N PHE A 73 0.74 11.67 5.42
CA PHE A 73 1.41 12.98 5.34
C PHE A 73 2.93 12.88 5.50
N ARG A 74 3.42 12.04 6.41
CA ARG A 74 4.86 11.82 6.58
C ARG A 74 5.50 11.26 5.31
N ILE A 75 4.86 10.25 4.71
CA ILE A 75 5.34 9.65 3.44
C ILE A 75 5.26 10.67 2.31
N ALA A 76 4.17 11.44 2.21
CA ALA A 76 4.01 12.50 1.23
C ALA A 76 5.09 13.58 1.36
N TRP A 77 5.49 13.92 2.58
CA TRP A 77 6.58 14.86 2.82
C TRP A 77 7.89 14.38 2.19
N TYR A 78 8.27 13.10 2.38
CA TYR A 78 9.45 12.53 1.73
C TYR A 78 9.33 12.55 0.20
N LYS A 79 8.14 12.25 -0.34
CA LYS A 79 7.90 12.28 -1.79
C LYS A 79 8.09 13.68 -2.39
N VAL A 80 7.80 14.73 -1.64
CA VAL A 80 7.94 16.13 -2.09
C VAL A 80 9.36 16.65 -1.91
N HIS A 81 9.96 16.42 -0.74
CA HIS A 81 11.23 17.05 -0.33
C HIS A 81 12.45 16.18 -0.57
N MET A 82 12.29 14.85 -0.64
CA MET A 82 13.37 13.88 -0.83
C MET A 82 12.93 12.78 -1.83
N PRO A 83 12.50 13.15 -3.05
CA PRO A 83 11.85 12.24 -3.98
C PRO A 83 12.70 11.03 -4.36
N VAL A 84 13.99 11.18 -4.57
CA VAL A 84 14.88 10.07 -4.93
C VAL A 84 14.86 8.96 -3.89
N TYR A 85 14.88 9.31 -2.59
CA TYR A 85 14.82 8.34 -1.50
C TYR A 85 13.44 7.70 -1.36
N PHE A 86 12.37 8.49 -1.61
CA PHE A 86 11.01 7.95 -1.65
C PHE A 86 10.87 6.86 -2.72
N TYR A 87 11.31 7.12 -3.96
CA TYR A 87 11.20 6.14 -5.05
C TYR A 87 12.11 4.94 -4.84
N ALA A 88 13.35 5.13 -4.38
CA ALA A 88 14.25 4.03 -4.05
C ALA A 88 13.65 3.11 -2.96
N SER A 89 13.11 3.69 -1.90
CA SER A 89 12.46 2.93 -0.82
C SER A 89 11.19 2.21 -1.30
N TRP A 90 10.36 2.85 -2.13
CA TRP A 90 9.16 2.24 -2.68
C TRP A 90 9.49 1.05 -3.58
N LEU A 91 10.44 1.23 -4.50
CA LEU A 91 10.90 0.16 -5.40
C LEU A 91 11.51 -1.01 -4.63
N SER A 92 12.28 -0.75 -3.58
CA SER A 92 12.88 -1.80 -2.75
C SER A 92 11.85 -2.60 -1.93
N SER A 93 10.73 -2.00 -1.54
CA SER A 93 9.79 -2.60 -0.58
C SER A 93 8.47 -3.05 -1.18
N LYS A 94 8.06 -2.52 -2.33
CA LYS A 94 6.72 -2.72 -2.92
C LYS A 94 6.74 -3.28 -4.32
N ALA A 95 7.79 -3.02 -5.11
CA ALA A 95 7.86 -3.55 -6.46
C ALA A 95 8.08 -5.07 -6.44
N THR A 96 7.24 -5.80 -7.16
CA THR A 96 7.31 -7.27 -7.24
C THR A 96 7.95 -7.73 -8.56
N ASP A 97 7.67 -7.04 -9.64
CA ASP A 97 8.15 -7.35 -10.97
C ASP A 97 8.78 -6.08 -11.56
N ILE A 98 10.06 -6.16 -11.89
CA ILE A 98 10.83 -5.04 -12.43
C ILE A 98 11.08 -5.22 -13.91
N ASP A 99 10.80 -4.20 -14.70
CA ASP A 99 11.20 -4.08 -16.10
C ASP A 99 12.37 -3.09 -16.18
N LEU A 100 13.54 -3.54 -15.76
CA LEU A 100 14.73 -2.70 -15.64
C LEU A 100 15.16 -2.12 -16.99
N GLU A 101 15.02 -2.90 -18.06
CA GLU A 101 15.42 -2.47 -19.41
C GLU A 101 14.69 -1.18 -19.83
N ASN A 102 13.37 -1.15 -19.69
CA ASN A 102 12.57 0.02 -20.03
C ASN A 102 12.77 1.17 -19.04
N MET A 103 13.00 0.87 -17.75
CA MET A 103 13.30 1.91 -16.75
C MET A 103 14.59 2.67 -17.07
N VAL A 104 15.67 1.96 -17.46
CA VAL A 104 16.97 2.56 -17.81
C VAL A 104 16.86 3.40 -19.10
N LYS A 105 16.04 2.98 -20.06
CA LYS A 105 15.79 3.75 -21.31
C LYS A 105 15.05 5.07 -21.04
N GLY A 106 14.33 5.20 -19.94
CA GLY A 106 13.69 6.42 -19.50
C GLY A 106 12.22 6.58 -19.89
N TYR A 107 11.73 7.82 -19.78
CA TYR A 107 10.31 8.15 -19.79
C TYR A 107 9.52 7.55 -20.95
N ASP A 108 9.97 7.75 -22.20
CA ASP A 108 9.22 7.32 -23.39
C ASP A 108 9.13 5.79 -23.50
N ALA A 109 10.21 5.07 -23.14
CA ALA A 109 10.23 3.62 -23.14
C ALA A 109 9.31 3.04 -22.04
N ILE A 110 9.35 3.63 -20.85
CA ILE A 110 8.46 3.25 -19.74
C ILE A 110 7.00 3.44 -20.14
N ARG A 111 6.66 4.58 -20.71
CA ARG A 111 5.31 4.92 -21.16
C ARG A 111 4.82 3.95 -22.22
N ALA A 112 5.62 3.71 -23.26
CA ALA A 112 5.28 2.79 -24.33
C ALA A 112 5.04 1.37 -23.81
N ARG A 113 5.87 0.90 -22.86
CA ARG A 113 5.69 -0.41 -22.24
C ARG A 113 4.40 -0.52 -21.42
N ILE A 114 4.04 0.52 -20.67
CA ILE A 114 2.76 0.56 -19.94
C ILE A 114 1.59 0.49 -20.92
N GLU A 115 1.61 1.26 -22.00
CA GLU A 115 0.57 1.26 -23.03
C GLU A 115 0.44 -0.12 -23.70
N ASP A 116 1.55 -0.78 -24.03
CA ASP A 116 1.58 -2.15 -24.57
C ASP A 116 0.90 -3.16 -23.63
N ILE A 117 1.21 -3.11 -22.33
CA ILE A 117 0.58 -4.01 -21.35
C ILE A 117 -0.93 -3.69 -21.21
N GLN A 118 -1.31 -2.42 -21.21
CA GLN A 118 -2.71 -2.02 -21.12
C GLN A 118 -3.56 -2.47 -22.31
N VAL A 119 -3.00 -2.43 -23.52
CA VAL A 119 -3.68 -2.91 -24.74
C VAL A 119 -3.99 -4.41 -24.68
N LYS A 120 -3.14 -5.21 -24.03
CA LYS A 120 -3.41 -6.63 -23.80
C LYS A 120 -4.61 -6.90 -22.90
N GLY A 121 -4.94 -5.97 -22.02
CA GLY A 121 -6.09 -6.08 -21.10
C GLY A 121 -6.05 -7.38 -20.28
N PHE A 122 -7.07 -8.23 -20.45
CA PHE A 122 -7.16 -9.52 -19.75
C PHE A 122 -6.16 -10.59 -20.21
N GLU A 123 -5.51 -10.41 -21.34
CA GLU A 123 -4.47 -11.31 -21.84
C GLU A 123 -3.10 -11.04 -21.21
N ALA A 124 -2.94 -9.91 -20.53
CA ALA A 124 -1.71 -9.61 -19.83
C ALA A 124 -1.47 -10.60 -18.66
N SER A 125 -0.26 -11.15 -18.61
CA SER A 125 0.14 -12.06 -17.54
C SER A 125 0.21 -11.34 -16.17
N ASN A 126 0.19 -12.12 -15.08
CA ASN A 126 0.37 -11.57 -13.74
C ASN A 126 1.69 -10.80 -13.58
N LYS A 127 2.76 -11.30 -14.21
CA LYS A 127 4.07 -10.63 -14.25
C LYS A 127 3.98 -9.27 -14.97
N GLU A 128 3.34 -9.20 -16.13
CA GLU A 128 3.15 -7.95 -16.86
C GLU A 128 2.31 -6.95 -16.08
N ASN A 129 1.27 -7.40 -15.38
CA ASN A 129 0.48 -6.55 -14.50
C ASN A 129 1.32 -6.00 -13.34
N GLY A 130 2.17 -6.83 -12.72
CA GLY A 130 3.13 -6.40 -11.71
C GLY A 130 4.15 -5.40 -12.24
N GLN A 131 4.68 -5.64 -13.45
CA GLN A 131 5.55 -4.69 -14.15
C GLN A 131 4.85 -3.36 -14.41
N ALA A 132 3.60 -3.36 -14.87
CA ALA A 132 2.85 -2.14 -15.11
C ALA A 132 2.68 -1.28 -13.84
N GLU A 133 2.46 -1.90 -12.68
CA GLU A 133 2.40 -1.18 -11.39
C GLU A 133 3.74 -0.53 -11.03
N SER A 134 4.85 -1.25 -11.17
CA SER A 134 6.20 -0.74 -10.92
C SER A 134 6.58 0.36 -11.93
N LEU A 135 6.23 0.18 -13.19
CA LEU A 135 6.49 1.14 -14.26
C LEU A 135 5.70 2.45 -14.10
N LYS A 136 4.46 2.43 -13.60
CA LYS A 136 3.70 3.66 -13.32
C LYS A 136 4.40 4.55 -12.29
N VAL A 137 4.97 3.96 -11.25
CA VAL A 137 5.74 4.69 -10.24
C VAL A 137 7.06 5.19 -10.83
N SER A 138 7.70 4.37 -11.66
CA SER A 138 8.94 4.75 -12.37
C SER A 138 8.70 5.87 -13.38
N LEU A 139 7.55 5.87 -14.06
CA LEU A 139 7.14 6.94 -14.97
C LEU A 139 7.00 8.29 -14.24
N GLU A 140 6.35 8.26 -13.06
CA GLU A 140 6.25 9.45 -12.22
C GLU A 140 7.64 9.95 -11.77
N ALA A 141 8.53 9.03 -11.36
CA ALA A 141 9.89 9.37 -10.97
C ALA A 141 10.66 10.04 -12.11
N THR A 142 10.60 9.47 -13.31
CA THR A 142 11.27 10.05 -14.50
C THR A 142 10.67 11.39 -14.92
N ALA A 143 9.35 11.56 -14.83
CA ALA A 143 8.69 12.86 -15.05
C ALA A 143 9.15 13.94 -14.07
N ARG A 144 9.64 13.57 -12.88
CA ARG A 144 10.26 14.45 -11.89
C ARG A 144 11.78 14.65 -12.09
N GLY A 145 12.34 14.12 -13.17
CA GLY A 145 13.76 14.23 -13.50
C GLY A 145 14.67 13.20 -12.84
N ILE A 146 14.11 12.16 -12.22
CA ILE A 146 14.91 11.06 -11.65
C ILE A 146 15.25 10.07 -12.77
N LYS A 147 16.52 9.64 -12.80
CA LYS A 147 17.04 8.66 -13.76
C LYS A 147 17.34 7.33 -13.08
N PHE A 148 16.93 6.25 -13.72
CA PHE A 148 17.34 4.91 -13.36
C PHE A 148 18.62 4.56 -14.11
N LEU A 149 19.65 4.17 -13.36
CA LEU A 149 20.94 3.77 -13.90
C LEU A 149 20.94 2.28 -14.23
N PRO A 150 21.85 1.81 -15.09
CA PRO A 150 22.09 0.38 -15.22
C PRO A 150 22.67 -0.20 -13.92
N VAL A 151 22.58 -1.51 -13.76
CA VAL A 151 23.26 -2.22 -12.65
C VAL A 151 24.76 -1.95 -12.74
N ASP A 152 25.36 -1.61 -11.62
CA ASP A 152 26.79 -1.36 -11.49
C ASP A 152 27.40 -2.37 -10.51
N LEU A 153 28.46 -3.07 -10.95
CA LEU A 153 29.08 -4.12 -10.15
C LEU A 153 29.58 -3.62 -8.78
N TYR A 154 30.02 -2.37 -8.71
CA TYR A 154 30.63 -1.79 -7.51
C TYR A 154 29.66 -0.93 -6.68
N LYS A 155 28.53 -0.48 -7.26
CA LYS A 155 27.63 0.47 -6.63
C LYS A 155 26.27 -0.12 -6.28
N SER A 156 25.80 -1.09 -7.06
CA SER A 156 24.50 -1.72 -6.81
C SER A 156 24.53 -2.60 -5.57
N ASP A 157 23.45 -2.61 -4.83
CA ASP A 157 23.22 -3.51 -3.70
C ASP A 157 22.62 -4.84 -4.19
N ALA A 158 22.51 -5.84 -3.32
CA ALA A 158 21.91 -7.12 -3.65
C ALA A 158 20.41 -6.99 -3.95
N THR A 159 19.65 -6.28 -3.08
CA THR A 159 18.18 -6.25 -3.07
C THR A 159 17.60 -4.85 -2.89
N VAL A 160 18.41 -3.84 -2.58
CA VAL A 160 17.97 -2.49 -2.24
C VAL A 160 18.33 -1.51 -3.35
N TRP A 161 17.39 -0.67 -3.76
CA TRP A 161 17.63 0.44 -4.67
C TRP A 161 18.40 1.55 -3.96
N ILE A 162 19.52 1.99 -4.54
CA ILE A 162 20.43 2.96 -3.93
C ILE A 162 20.32 4.31 -4.62
N ALA A 163 20.01 5.36 -3.86
CA ALA A 163 20.11 6.73 -4.34
C ALA A 163 21.60 7.10 -4.49
N LYS A 164 22.04 7.39 -5.70
CA LYS A 164 23.42 7.85 -5.98
C LYS A 164 23.59 9.34 -5.62
N ASN A 165 22.57 10.11 -5.94
CA ASN A 165 22.46 11.54 -5.67
C ASN A 165 20.97 11.94 -5.70
N ASP A 166 20.65 13.22 -5.72
CA ASP A 166 19.27 13.73 -5.69
C ASP A 166 18.45 13.43 -6.96
N THR A 167 19.06 12.90 -8.01
CA THR A 167 18.42 12.66 -9.31
C THR A 167 18.69 11.28 -9.93
N GLU A 168 19.52 10.45 -9.34
CA GLU A 168 19.94 9.17 -9.93
C GLU A 168 19.81 8.01 -8.92
N ILE A 169 19.29 6.89 -9.39
CA ILE A 169 19.09 5.69 -8.58
C ILE A 169 19.76 4.48 -9.25
N TYR A 170 20.57 3.73 -8.49
CA TYR A 170 21.08 2.42 -8.89
C TYR A 170 20.06 1.33 -8.57
N PRO A 171 19.76 0.43 -9.52
CA PRO A 171 18.97 -0.77 -9.25
C PRO A 171 19.81 -1.81 -8.49
N PRO A 172 19.18 -2.69 -7.71
CA PRO A 172 19.84 -3.84 -7.12
C PRO A 172 20.11 -4.95 -8.14
N PHE A 173 20.99 -5.90 -7.79
CA PHE A 173 21.27 -7.05 -8.64
C PHE A 173 20.07 -7.94 -8.90
N ASN A 174 19.17 -8.12 -7.91
CA ASN A 174 17.95 -8.92 -8.08
C ASN A 174 16.89 -8.27 -9.00
N ALA A 175 17.10 -7.02 -9.42
CA ALA A 175 16.28 -6.41 -10.48
C ALA A 175 16.60 -6.96 -11.89
N ILE A 176 17.73 -7.67 -12.04
CA ILE A 176 18.08 -8.37 -13.27
C ILE A 176 17.18 -9.61 -13.38
N GLU A 177 16.52 -9.78 -14.52
CA GLU A 177 15.67 -10.93 -14.76
C GLU A 177 16.43 -12.25 -14.62
N GLY A 178 15.87 -13.18 -13.84
CA GLY A 178 16.48 -14.48 -13.58
C GLY A 178 17.55 -14.51 -12.51
N LEU A 179 17.94 -13.37 -11.93
CA LEU A 179 18.94 -13.30 -10.85
C LEU A 179 18.24 -13.19 -9.49
N GLY A 180 18.23 -14.31 -8.76
CA GLY A 180 17.57 -14.38 -7.45
C GLY A 180 18.39 -13.77 -6.32
N ASP A 181 17.72 -13.45 -5.21
CA ASP A 181 18.31 -12.80 -4.02
C ASP A 181 19.56 -13.48 -3.47
N THR A 182 19.60 -14.82 -3.48
CA THR A 182 20.73 -15.58 -2.96
C THR A 182 22.01 -15.33 -3.77
N VAL A 183 21.88 -15.28 -5.10
CA VAL A 183 22.99 -15.01 -6.00
C VAL A 183 23.40 -13.53 -5.91
N ALA A 184 22.43 -12.63 -5.87
CA ALA A 184 22.66 -11.20 -5.69
C ALA A 184 23.48 -10.90 -4.42
N LYS A 185 23.14 -11.52 -3.30
CA LYS A 185 23.87 -11.38 -2.03
C LYS A 185 25.30 -11.91 -2.13
N LYS A 186 25.51 -13.07 -2.77
CA LYS A 186 26.85 -13.61 -2.98
C LYS A 186 27.72 -12.69 -3.84
N ILE A 187 27.16 -12.04 -4.86
CA ILE A 187 27.91 -11.07 -5.67
C ILE A 187 28.42 -9.92 -4.79
N VAL A 188 27.57 -9.39 -3.92
CA VAL A 188 27.95 -8.31 -3.00
C VAL A 188 29.02 -8.78 -2.00
N GLU A 189 28.82 -9.96 -1.40
CA GLU A 189 29.78 -10.56 -0.45
C GLU A 189 31.16 -10.80 -1.09
N GLU A 190 31.22 -11.29 -2.32
CA GLU A 190 32.51 -11.50 -3.01
C GLU A 190 33.18 -10.17 -3.41
N ARG A 191 32.37 -9.18 -3.81
CA ARG A 191 32.87 -7.82 -4.09
C ARG A 191 33.57 -7.19 -2.89
N GLU A 192 33.04 -7.38 -1.68
CA GLU A 192 33.60 -6.80 -0.44
C GLU A 192 34.94 -7.45 -0.01
N LYS A 193 35.34 -8.57 -0.62
CA LYS A 193 36.59 -9.24 -0.38
C LYS A 193 37.73 -8.78 -1.31
N LEU A 194 37.38 -8.02 -2.36
CA LEU A 194 38.32 -7.46 -3.33
C LEU A 194 38.82 -6.08 -2.89
#